data_7e393d72707c4245ecd502a894507ee3
#
_entry.id   7e393d72707c4245ecd502a894507ee3
#
_cell.length_a   1.000
_cell.length_b   1.000
_cell.length_c   1.000
_cell.angle_alpha   90.00
_cell.angle_beta   90.00
_cell.angle_gamma   90.00
#
_symmetry.space_group_name_H-M   'P 1'
#
loop_
_entity.id
_entity.type
_entity.pdbx_description
1 polymer ?
#
loop_
_entity_poly.entity_id
_entity_poly.type
_entity_poly.pdbx_seq_one_letter_code
_entity_poly.pdbx_strand_id
1 'polypeptide(L)'
;MGKITLNKETTDNVVQNANGRSFRTENTLSMSKKHLYSRIYLPILLNYYMDKVQTSLHPTDESNDVNMQNFRMALVPQYEYSHPQYKYVFRLEIPMRIDYIIHKDNLESASSGSWYYSVCPSVYCNYKVTSRSVLRTNIFYARTFGDILDFLKTPVRFNDTSLKVGSGILADNKSLNASLHYDYKIPLKMWFFNADFLYNQEKNNLLMSQDASSTLITMSKIYAPNTGRSFMGQVGVTKFIEPIKTKISLNGGYQWKRQTTLQNDFQQEYTWKSWAFSPYLTSQPCKYVELTYNGMFAKTYLSTEYQNNSYLSQQHKVSLKLMPFDGFTFDTSADIVKNELTKDVSKTMSLLDMGLSYRKKAMKISFDIRNILNQRQYAYTIYNSVNTFTYNYLLRGRECVCTVKLTM
;
A
#
# COMPACT_ATOMS: atom_id res chain seq x y z
N MET A 1 8.29 6.94 25.03
CA MET A 1 9.71 6.55 24.94
C MET A 1 9.77 5.06 24.66
N GLY A 2 10.15 4.69 23.46
CA GLY A 2 10.37 3.30 23.09
C GLY A 2 11.87 3.04 22.95
N LYS A 3 12.40 2.11 23.74
CA LYS A 3 13.76 1.57 23.56
C LYS A 3 13.62 0.28 22.78
N ILE A 4 14.09 0.25 21.55
CA ILE A 4 14.14 -0.98 20.76
C ILE A 4 15.54 -1.53 20.92
N THR A 5 15.67 -2.69 21.57
CA THR A 5 16.90 -3.44 21.66
C THR A 5 16.72 -4.68 20.80
N LEU A 6 17.44 -4.77 19.69
CA LEU A 6 17.45 -5.96 18.83
C LEU A 6 18.68 -6.81 19.20
N ASN A 7 18.46 -7.87 19.95
CA ASN A 7 19.50 -8.88 20.21
C ASN A 7 19.30 -10.02 19.22
N LYS A 8 20.30 -10.37 18.46
CA LYS A 8 20.34 -11.58 17.64
C LYS A 8 21.60 -12.38 17.93
N GLU A 9 21.41 -13.64 18.27
CA GLU A 9 22.47 -14.63 18.35
C GLU A 9 22.97 -15.01 16.94
N THR A 10 23.85 -14.21 16.41
CA THR A 10 24.73 -14.55 15.30
C THR A 10 26.10 -13.96 15.65
N THR A 11 27.16 -14.56 15.22
CA THR A 11 28.57 -14.39 15.56
C THR A 11 29.13 -12.96 15.71
N ASP A 12 28.34 -11.94 15.41
CA ASP A 12 28.61 -10.53 15.71
C ASP A 12 27.42 -9.97 16.50
N ASN A 13 27.63 -9.70 17.78
CA ASN A 13 26.68 -9.05 18.67
C ASN A 13 26.46 -7.57 18.21
N VAL A 14 25.64 -7.36 17.20
CA VAL A 14 25.28 -6.02 16.77
C VAL A 14 24.14 -5.52 17.63
N VAL A 15 24.40 -4.49 18.44
CA VAL A 15 23.38 -3.82 19.28
C VAL A 15 23.15 -2.43 18.73
N GLN A 16 21.90 -2.13 18.40
CA GLN A 16 21.47 -0.78 18.02
C GLN A 16 20.62 -0.18 19.12
N ASN A 17 21.01 0.99 19.61
CA ASN A 17 20.16 1.83 20.43
C ASN A 17 19.55 2.93 19.56
N ALA A 18 18.24 3.15 19.66
CA ALA A 18 17.57 4.22 18.95
C ALA A 18 16.60 4.94 19.92
N ASN A 19 16.70 6.26 19.96
CA ASN A 19 15.84 7.12 20.76
C ASN A 19 15.27 8.21 19.86
N GLY A 20 13.95 8.30 19.76
CA GLY A 20 13.25 9.31 18.99
C GLY A 20 12.31 10.13 19.87
N ARG A 21 12.26 11.44 19.61
CA ARG A 21 11.28 12.35 20.23
C ARG A 21 10.64 13.16 19.11
N SER A 22 9.33 13.32 19.16
CA SER A 22 8.57 14.13 18.21
C SER A 22 7.62 15.03 18.98
N PHE A 23 7.55 16.28 18.55
CA PHE A 23 6.57 17.26 19.03
C PHE A 23 5.87 17.90 17.83
N ARG A 24 4.56 17.99 17.85
CA ARG A 24 3.76 18.54 16.75
C ARG A 24 2.67 19.43 17.29
N THR A 25 2.53 20.63 16.73
CA THR A 25 1.35 21.47 16.92
C THR A 25 0.75 21.81 15.56
N GLU A 26 -0.56 21.74 15.48
CA GLU A 26 -1.30 22.05 14.26
C GLU A 26 -2.45 22.99 14.63
N ASN A 27 -2.40 24.20 14.10
CA ASN A 27 -3.39 25.22 14.36
C ASN A 27 -4.05 25.62 13.05
N THR A 28 -5.37 25.72 13.07
CA THR A 28 -6.15 26.11 11.90
C THR A 28 -7.10 27.23 12.27
N LEU A 29 -6.94 28.37 11.62
CA LEU A 29 -7.93 29.44 11.59
C LEU A 29 -8.65 29.39 10.26
N SER A 30 -9.98 29.34 10.26
CA SER A 30 -10.72 29.27 9.00
C SER A 30 -11.88 30.25 8.94
N MET A 31 -12.05 30.81 7.75
CA MET A 31 -13.21 31.63 7.41
C MET A 31 -13.97 30.94 6.28
N SER A 32 -15.30 31.00 6.31
CA SER A 32 -16.12 30.46 5.25
C SER A 32 -17.30 31.38 4.95
N LYS A 33 -17.57 31.56 3.65
CA LYS A 33 -18.78 32.25 3.18
C LYS A 33 -19.52 31.30 2.25
N LYS A 34 -20.76 30.99 2.59
CA LYS A 34 -21.64 30.18 1.78
C LYS A 34 -22.61 31.10 1.02
N HIS A 35 -22.71 30.90 -0.25
CA HIS A 35 -23.75 31.44 -1.12
C HIS A 35 -24.64 30.28 -1.59
N LEU A 36 -25.77 30.54 -2.23
CA LEU A 36 -26.81 29.55 -2.54
C LEU A 36 -26.25 28.21 -3.12
N TYR A 37 -25.34 28.32 -4.08
CA TYR A 37 -24.75 27.17 -4.78
C TYR A 37 -23.23 27.13 -4.71
N SER A 38 -22.61 28.06 -4.03
CA SER A 38 -21.16 28.13 -3.92
C SER A 38 -20.70 28.35 -2.49
N ARG A 39 -19.49 27.91 -2.20
CA ARG A 39 -18.82 28.13 -0.92
C ARG A 39 -17.39 28.56 -1.18
N ILE A 40 -16.99 29.62 -0.54
CA ILE A 40 -15.58 30.01 -0.40
C ILE A 40 -15.16 29.61 1.00
N TYR A 41 -14.06 28.90 1.11
CA TYR A 41 -13.46 28.50 2.37
C TYR A 41 -11.98 28.85 2.36
N LEU A 42 -11.51 29.52 3.41
CA LEU A 42 -10.17 30.06 3.51
C LEU A 42 -9.54 29.64 4.83
N PRO A 43 -8.96 28.44 4.92
CA PRO A 43 -8.16 28.03 6.08
C PRO A 43 -6.74 28.61 6.02
N ILE A 44 -6.26 29.05 7.18
CA ILE A 44 -4.89 29.44 7.44
C ILE A 44 -4.33 28.40 8.42
N LEU A 45 -3.26 27.74 8.05
CA LEU A 45 -2.61 26.71 8.83
C LEU A 45 -1.29 27.26 9.38
N LEU A 46 -1.07 27.07 10.69
CA LEU A 46 0.17 27.41 11.37
C LEU A 46 0.62 26.18 12.15
N ASN A 47 1.61 25.49 11.61
CA ASN A 47 2.06 24.22 12.13
C ASN A 47 3.53 24.29 12.52
N TYR A 48 3.88 23.61 13.58
CA TYR A 48 5.25 23.40 14.00
C TYR A 48 5.50 21.93 14.25
N TYR A 49 6.56 21.42 13.67
CA TYR A 49 7.01 20.03 13.82
C TYR A 49 8.45 20.04 14.30
N MET A 50 8.74 19.23 15.30
CA MET A 50 10.10 18.99 15.79
C MET A 50 10.30 17.48 15.95
N ASP A 51 11.33 16.98 15.31
CA ASP A 51 11.76 15.59 15.43
C ASP A 51 13.22 15.56 15.86
N LYS A 52 13.54 14.73 16.84
CA LYS A 52 14.91 14.46 17.29
C LYS A 52 15.14 12.95 17.24
N VAL A 53 16.25 12.54 16.63
CA VAL A 53 16.65 11.14 16.55
C VAL A 53 18.11 11.00 17.00
N GLN A 54 18.31 10.06 17.90
CA GLN A 54 19.65 9.63 18.36
C GLN A 54 19.77 8.13 18.11
N THR A 55 20.82 7.71 17.42
CA THR A 55 21.09 6.30 17.19
C THR A 55 22.55 6.00 17.50
N SER A 56 22.85 4.80 17.99
CA SER A 56 24.20 4.27 18.12
C SER A 56 24.22 2.80 17.73
N LEU A 57 25.24 2.39 17.02
CA LEU A 57 25.43 1.04 16.51
C LEU A 57 26.74 0.46 17.09
N HIS A 58 26.65 -0.62 17.85
CA HIS A 58 27.80 -1.38 18.35
C HIS A 58 28.02 -2.63 17.47
N PRO A 59 29.28 -3.03 17.16
CA PRO A 59 30.55 -2.55 17.72
C PRO A 59 31.23 -1.41 16.91
N THR A 60 30.57 -0.83 15.88
CA THR A 60 31.19 0.17 15.00
C THR A 60 31.31 1.54 15.65
N ASP A 61 30.67 1.79 16.80
CA ASP A 61 30.54 3.09 17.49
C ASP A 61 29.98 4.22 16.62
N GLU A 62 29.36 3.85 15.50
CA GLU A 62 28.67 4.80 14.63
C GLU A 62 27.42 5.36 15.31
N SER A 63 27.26 6.65 15.26
CA SER A 63 26.14 7.31 15.93
C SER A 63 25.56 8.46 15.10
N ASN A 64 24.30 8.79 15.35
CA ASN A 64 23.61 9.96 14.85
C ASN A 64 22.98 10.71 16.03
N ASP A 65 23.04 12.04 16.04
CA ASP A 65 22.24 12.90 16.92
C ASP A 65 21.75 14.09 16.11
N VAL A 66 20.56 13.93 15.53
CA VAL A 66 19.97 14.89 14.60
C VAL A 66 18.67 15.45 15.17
N ASN A 67 18.49 16.76 15.00
CA ASN A 67 17.25 17.47 15.30
C ASN A 67 16.77 18.18 14.03
N MET A 68 15.51 18.01 13.70
CA MET A 68 14.84 18.68 12.58
C MET A 68 13.63 19.45 13.10
N GLN A 69 13.50 20.70 12.67
CA GLN A 69 12.36 21.55 12.97
C GLN A 69 11.75 22.07 11.67
N ASN A 70 10.44 22.09 11.59
CA ASN A 70 9.72 22.64 10.44
C ASN A 70 8.60 23.57 10.93
N PHE A 71 8.73 24.83 10.59
CA PHE A 71 7.70 25.85 10.75
C PHE A 71 6.96 25.98 9.43
N ARG A 72 5.70 25.66 9.42
CA ARG A 72 4.85 25.69 8.23
C ARG A 72 3.72 26.70 8.41
N MET A 73 3.62 27.61 7.46
CA MET A 73 2.45 28.45 7.26
C MET A 73 1.82 28.11 5.91
N ALA A 74 0.51 27.94 5.88
CA ALA A 74 -0.20 27.71 4.63
C ALA A 74 -1.52 28.49 4.59
N LEU A 75 -1.79 29.08 3.43
CA LEU A 75 -3.07 29.65 3.06
C LEU A 75 -3.70 28.73 2.00
N VAL A 76 -4.91 28.24 2.25
CA VAL A 76 -5.55 27.21 1.40
C VAL A 76 -6.90 27.69 0.89
N PRO A 77 -6.95 28.68 -0.04
CA PRO A 77 -8.21 29.12 -0.60
C PRO A 77 -8.89 27.98 -1.37
N GLN A 78 -10.16 27.78 -1.05
CA GLN A 78 -11.00 26.76 -1.67
C GLN A 78 -12.27 27.42 -2.21
N TYR A 79 -12.62 27.06 -3.42
CA TYR A 79 -13.88 27.39 -4.03
C TYR A 79 -14.62 26.11 -4.39
N GLU A 80 -15.84 25.97 -3.90
CA GLU A 80 -16.73 24.87 -4.22
C GLU A 80 -18.01 25.41 -4.86
N TYR A 81 -18.39 24.81 -5.96
CA TYR A 81 -19.66 25.08 -6.64
C TYR A 81 -20.46 23.79 -6.75
N SER A 82 -21.74 23.85 -6.33
CA SER A 82 -22.69 22.75 -6.46
C SER A 82 -23.83 23.17 -7.35
N HIS A 83 -24.02 22.45 -8.47
CA HIS A 83 -25.13 22.72 -9.38
C HIS A 83 -26.48 22.62 -8.64
N PRO A 84 -27.46 23.52 -8.91
CA PRO A 84 -28.79 23.56 -8.23
C PRO A 84 -29.49 22.19 -8.17
N GLN A 85 -29.41 21.42 -9.24
CA GLN A 85 -29.97 20.05 -9.31
C GLN A 85 -28.96 18.96 -8.92
N TYR A 86 -27.86 19.32 -8.24
CA TYR A 86 -26.80 18.40 -7.86
C TYR A 86 -26.24 17.56 -9.02
N LYS A 87 -26.29 18.08 -10.23
CA LYS A 87 -25.79 17.41 -11.42
C LYS A 87 -24.26 17.31 -11.39
N TYR A 88 -23.59 18.34 -10.87
CA TYR A 88 -22.15 18.30 -10.63
C TYR A 88 -21.76 19.13 -9.41
N VAL A 89 -20.63 18.74 -8.83
CA VAL A 89 -19.91 19.49 -7.79
C VAL A 89 -18.49 19.70 -8.30
N PHE A 90 -18.07 20.94 -8.31
CA PHE A 90 -16.71 21.33 -8.68
C PHE A 90 -16.03 21.96 -7.47
N ARG A 91 -14.78 21.58 -7.21
CA ARG A 91 -13.95 22.18 -6.15
C ARG A 91 -12.59 22.51 -6.71
N LEU A 92 -12.16 23.74 -6.47
CA LEU A 92 -10.81 24.22 -6.74
C LEU A 92 -10.15 24.57 -5.40
N GLU A 93 -8.95 24.08 -5.17
CA GLU A 93 -8.13 24.43 -4.03
C GLU A 93 -6.76 24.88 -4.52
N ILE A 94 -6.21 25.94 -3.92
CA ILE A 94 -4.89 26.49 -4.29
C ILE A 94 -4.05 26.68 -3.01
N PRO A 95 -3.58 25.60 -2.37
CA PRO A 95 -2.71 25.70 -1.22
C PRO A 95 -1.42 26.44 -1.54
N MET A 96 -1.18 27.56 -0.88
CA MET A 96 0.07 28.33 -0.89
C MET A 96 0.75 28.08 0.44
N ARG A 97 1.97 27.55 0.40
CA ARG A 97 2.67 27.09 1.60
C ARG A 97 4.09 27.65 1.66
N ILE A 98 4.48 28.04 2.85
CA ILE A 98 5.83 28.44 3.22
C ILE A 98 6.27 27.48 4.32
N ASP A 99 7.38 26.80 4.10
CA ASP A 99 8.04 25.96 5.09
C ASP A 99 9.41 26.54 5.40
N TYR A 100 9.74 26.72 6.68
CA TYR A 100 11.09 26.99 7.13
C TYR A 100 11.60 25.76 7.86
N ILE A 101 12.56 25.05 7.25
CA ILE A 101 13.06 23.78 7.74
C ILE A 101 14.48 23.99 8.24
N ILE A 102 14.71 23.70 9.52
CA ILE A 102 16.01 23.73 10.17
C ILE A 102 16.38 22.29 10.50
N HIS A 103 17.60 21.91 10.17
CA HIS A 103 18.20 20.69 10.68
C HIS A 103 19.51 21.01 11.40
N LYS A 104 19.76 20.25 12.45
CA LYS A 104 20.99 20.37 13.25
C LYS A 104 21.53 18.96 13.49
N ASP A 105 22.78 18.78 13.09
CA ASP A 105 23.58 17.63 13.46
C ASP A 105 24.41 18.02 14.71
N ASN A 106 24.10 17.40 15.84
CA ASN A 106 24.74 17.76 17.11
C ASN A 106 26.15 17.19 17.21
N LEU A 107 26.47 16.11 16.48
CA LEU A 107 27.82 15.50 16.46
C LEU A 107 28.82 16.35 15.70
N GLU A 108 28.40 16.87 14.54
CA GLU A 108 29.23 17.74 13.70
C GLU A 108 29.11 19.22 14.09
N SER A 109 28.23 19.57 15.05
CA SER A 109 27.87 20.96 15.39
C SER A 109 27.40 21.78 14.18
N ALA A 110 26.93 21.10 13.14
CA ALA A 110 26.45 21.70 11.92
C ALA A 110 24.95 22.02 12.00
N SER A 111 24.57 23.22 11.56
CA SER A 111 23.17 23.65 11.49
C SER A 111 22.90 24.34 10.17
N SER A 112 21.82 24.02 9.53
CA SER A 112 21.35 24.66 8.31
C SER A 112 19.85 24.89 8.35
N GLY A 113 19.41 26.04 7.83
CA GLY A 113 18.00 26.39 7.72
C GLY A 113 17.67 26.90 6.32
N SER A 114 16.55 26.47 5.76
CA SER A 114 16.15 26.84 4.40
C SER A 114 14.66 27.12 4.31
N TRP A 115 14.30 28.11 3.48
CA TRP A 115 12.94 28.48 3.14
C TRP A 115 12.48 27.77 1.88
N TYR A 116 11.27 27.22 1.91
CA TYR A 116 10.65 26.56 0.77
C TYR A 116 9.28 27.15 0.52
N TYR A 117 9.02 27.54 -0.73
CA TYR A 117 7.74 28.10 -1.16
C TYR A 117 7.08 27.10 -2.11
N SER A 118 5.81 26.82 -1.92
CA SER A 118 5.07 25.92 -2.80
C SER A 118 3.63 26.36 -3.02
N VAL A 119 3.16 26.16 -4.26
CA VAL A 119 1.77 26.30 -4.65
C VAL A 119 1.32 24.94 -5.18
N CYS A 120 0.30 24.36 -4.55
CA CYS A 120 -0.11 22.98 -4.80
C CYS A 120 -1.59 22.92 -5.22
N PRO A 121 -1.94 23.36 -6.45
CA PRO A 121 -3.33 23.40 -6.90
C PRO A 121 -3.96 22.02 -7.00
N SER A 122 -5.25 21.93 -6.68
CA SER A 122 -6.07 20.76 -6.89
C SER A 122 -7.42 21.11 -7.48
N VAL A 123 -7.90 20.24 -8.36
CA VAL A 123 -9.22 20.34 -8.99
C VAL A 123 -9.96 19.02 -8.78
N TYR A 124 -11.12 19.10 -8.18
CA TYR A 124 -12.03 17.98 -8.03
C TYR A 124 -13.34 18.26 -8.74
N CYS A 125 -13.82 17.28 -9.49
CA CYS A 125 -15.14 17.32 -10.11
C CYS A 125 -15.88 16.00 -9.89
N ASN A 126 -17.13 16.08 -9.44
CA ASN A 126 -18.04 14.96 -9.36
C ASN A 126 -19.24 15.27 -10.27
N TYR A 127 -19.40 14.53 -11.34
CA TYR A 127 -20.40 14.75 -12.37
C TYR A 127 -21.35 13.56 -12.49
N LYS A 128 -22.64 13.79 -12.25
CA LYS A 128 -23.70 12.81 -12.52
C LYS A 128 -24.02 12.88 -14.02
N VAL A 129 -23.43 12.01 -14.82
CA VAL A 129 -23.66 11.93 -16.26
C VAL A 129 -25.11 11.58 -16.54
N THR A 130 -25.63 10.60 -15.78
CA THR A 130 -27.05 10.22 -15.75
C THR A 130 -27.46 9.91 -14.31
N SER A 131 -28.76 9.58 -14.09
CA SER A 131 -29.22 9.07 -12.79
C SER A 131 -28.54 7.76 -12.36
N ARG A 132 -27.88 7.06 -13.30
CA ARG A 132 -27.24 5.76 -13.10
C ARG A 132 -25.73 5.81 -13.19
N SER A 133 -25.15 6.90 -13.62
CA SER A 133 -23.72 7.01 -13.85
C SER A 133 -23.14 8.28 -13.24
N VAL A 134 -21.98 8.11 -12.60
CA VAL A 134 -21.23 9.18 -11.94
C VAL A 134 -19.78 9.11 -12.39
N LEU A 135 -19.24 10.26 -12.76
CA LEU A 135 -17.84 10.47 -13.08
C LEU A 135 -17.22 11.36 -12.01
N ARG A 136 -16.11 10.90 -11.41
CA ARG A 136 -15.32 11.69 -10.45
C ARG A 136 -13.92 11.85 -10.99
N THR A 137 -13.42 13.05 -10.94
CA THR A 137 -12.02 13.32 -11.29
C THR A 137 -11.36 14.15 -10.21
N ASN A 138 -10.09 13.88 -9.97
CA ASN A 138 -9.26 14.66 -9.10
C ASN A 138 -7.89 14.81 -9.74
N ILE A 139 -7.44 16.05 -9.93
CA ILE A 139 -6.11 16.37 -10.45
C ILE A 139 -5.46 17.30 -9.45
N PHE A 140 -4.28 16.95 -8.97
CA PHE A 140 -3.57 17.78 -8.02
C PHE A 140 -2.05 17.71 -8.21
N TYR A 141 -1.42 18.83 -7.94
CA TYR A 141 0.02 18.94 -7.78
C TYR A 141 0.36 18.98 -6.30
N ALA A 142 1.37 18.22 -5.89
CA ALA A 142 1.86 18.20 -4.53
C ALA A 142 3.37 18.38 -4.49
N ARG A 143 3.86 19.04 -3.45
CA ARG A 143 5.28 19.10 -3.10
C ARG A 143 5.42 18.63 -1.66
N THR A 144 6.24 17.62 -1.42
CA THR A 144 6.49 17.03 -0.11
C THR A 144 7.98 17.06 0.18
N PHE A 145 8.31 17.36 1.43
CA PHE A 145 9.68 17.27 1.90
C PHE A 145 9.88 15.96 2.65
N GLY A 146 11.12 15.52 2.67
CA GLY A 146 11.54 14.36 3.46
C GLY A 146 11.41 14.57 4.96
N ASP A 147 11.97 13.66 5.70
CA ASP A 147 11.95 13.65 7.15
C ASP A 147 13.37 13.64 7.75
N ILE A 148 13.47 13.55 9.06
CA ILE A 148 14.73 13.52 9.79
C ILE A 148 15.65 12.36 9.37
N LEU A 149 15.10 11.26 8.81
CA LEU A 149 15.88 10.12 8.35
C LEU A 149 16.76 10.45 7.14
N ASP A 150 16.43 11.51 6.38
CA ASP A 150 17.26 11.97 5.27
C ASP A 150 18.62 12.53 5.74
N PHE A 151 18.70 12.94 7.00
CA PHE A 151 19.89 13.54 7.61
C PHE A 151 20.75 12.56 8.42
N LEU A 152 20.32 11.28 8.57
CA LEU A 152 21.10 10.27 9.27
C LEU A 152 22.24 9.79 8.39
N LYS A 153 23.45 10.28 8.64
CA LYS A 153 24.64 10.00 7.82
C LYS A 153 25.24 8.64 8.10
N THR A 154 25.05 8.12 9.32
CA THR A 154 25.55 6.78 9.68
C THR A 154 24.42 5.73 9.54
N PRO A 155 24.80 4.47 9.23
CA PRO A 155 23.82 3.43 9.00
C PRO A 155 22.88 3.19 10.18
N VAL A 156 21.61 3.02 9.88
CA VAL A 156 20.58 2.63 10.84
C VAL A 156 20.00 1.29 10.40
N ARG A 157 20.06 0.31 11.28
CA ARG A 157 19.51 -1.01 11.01
C ARG A 157 18.00 -0.99 11.14
N PHE A 158 17.29 -1.27 10.05
CA PHE A 158 15.84 -1.30 10.01
C PHE A 158 15.25 -2.67 10.30
N ASN A 159 15.98 -3.70 9.89
CA ASN A 159 15.68 -5.11 10.16
C ASN A 159 16.96 -5.93 10.07
N ASP A 160 16.85 -7.26 10.23
CA ASP A 160 17.98 -8.17 10.24
C ASP A 160 18.84 -8.15 8.96
N THR A 161 18.26 -7.72 7.84
CA THR A 161 18.89 -7.80 6.52
C THR A 161 19.03 -6.46 5.83
N SER A 162 18.63 -5.34 6.48
CA SER A 162 18.69 -4.03 5.82
C SER A 162 19.18 -2.91 6.73
N LEU A 163 20.09 -2.12 6.19
CA LEU A 163 20.56 -0.85 6.72
C LEU A 163 19.97 0.31 5.89
N LYS A 164 19.77 1.45 6.52
CA LYS A 164 19.43 2.70 5.83
C LYS A 164 20.41 3.80 6.19
N VAL A 165 20.80 4.57 5.19
CA VAL A 165 21.66 5.74 5.31
C VAL A 165 20.96 6.91 4.64
N GLY A 166 20.88 8.05 5.31
CA GLY A 166 20.39 9.30 4.72
C GLY A 166 21.47 9.93 3.83
N SER A 167 21.05 10.87 2.99
CA SER A 167 21.96 11.63 2.12
C SER A 167 22.63 12.83 2.82
N GLY A 168 22.17 13.21 4.00
CA GLY A 168 22.47 14.50 4.60
C GLY A 168 21.74 15.68 3.91
N ILE A 169 20.89 15.41 2.93
CA ILE A 169 20.14 16.38 2.13
C ILE A 169 18.65 16.08 2.25
N LEU A 170 17.85 17.12 2.45
CA LEU A 170 16.40 17.01 2.52
C LEU A 170 15.82 16.54 1.18
N ALA A 171 15.01 15.51 1.20
CA ALA A 171 14.25 15.13 0.02
C ALA A 171 13.21 16.22 -0.34
N ASP A 172 13.15 16.58 -1.62
CA ASP A 172 12.17 17.51 -2.21
C ASP A 172 11.48 16.77 -3.37
N ASN A 173 10.28 16.27 -3.09
CA ASN A 173 9.51 15.48 -4.03
C ASN A 173 8.33 16.30 -4.55
N LYS A 174 8.21 16.37 -5.87
CA LYS A 174 7.13 17.07 -6.57
C LYS A 174 6.34 16.05 -7.37
N SER A 175 5.02 16.03 -7.22
CA SER A 175 4.19 15.08 -7.93
C SER A 175 2.98 15.73 -8.58
N LEU A 176 2.66 15.28 -9.78
CA LEU A 176 1.40 15.52 -10.45
C LEU A 176 0.58 14.23 -10.44
N ASN A 177 -0.61 14.30 -9.87
CA ASN A 177 -1.50 13.18 -9.74
C ASN A 177 -2.81 13.48 -10.48
N ALA A 178 -3.32 12.53 -11.24
CA ALA A 178 -4.61 12.61 -11.88
C ALA A 178 -5.37 11.30 -11.67
N SER A 179 -6.62 11.39 -11.25
CA SER A 179 -7.50 10.25 -11.08
C SER A 179 -8.82 10.48 -11.77
N LEU A 180 -9.35 9.42 -12.36
CA LEU A 180 -10.67 9.36 -12.96
C LEU A 180 -11.35 8.09 -12.46
N HIS A 181 -12.53 8.27 -11.88
CA HIS A 181 -13.37 7.18 -11.40
C HIS A 181 -14.75 7.28 -12.06
N TYR A 182 -15.19 6.18 -12.64
CA TYR A 182 -16.50 6.07 -13.26
C TYR A 182 -17.31 4.94 -12.64
N ASP A 183 -18.52 5.24 -12.18
CA ASP A 183 -19.50 4.28 -11.70
C ASP A 183 -20.70 4.26 -12.64
N TYR A 184 -21.18 3.08 -13.00
CA TYR A 184 -22.43 2.85 -13.67
C TYR A 184 -23.24 1.76 -12.97
N LYS A 185 -24.50 2.06 -12.62
CA LYS A 185 -25.34 1.17 -11.80
C LYS A 185 -26.73 1.03 -12.42
N ILE A 186 -27.18 -0.21 -12.60
CA ILE A 186 -28.56 -0.52 -12.96
C ILE A 186 -29.16 -1.37 -11.84
N PRO A 187 -29.68 -0.77 -10.74
CA PRO A 187 -30.12 -1.49 -9.56
C PRO A 187 -31.20 -2.54 -9.88
N LEU A 188 -32.20 -2.21 -10.69
CA LEU A 188 -33.28 -3.12 -11.06
C LEU A 188 -32.81 -4.38 -11.82
N LYS A 189 -31.73 -4.26 -12.58
CA LYS A 189 -31.10 -5.40 -13.28
C LYS A 189 -29.90 -5.96 -12.52
N MET A 190 -29.57 -5.36 -11.36
CA MET A 190 -28.44 -5.75 -10.50
C MET A 190 -27.09 -5.81 -11.24
N TRP A 191 -26.88 -4.84 -12.17
CA TRP A 191 -25.62 -4.64 -12.85
C TRP A 191 -24.88 -3.46 -12.26
N PHE A 192 -23.58 -3.65 -12.01
CA PHE A 192 -22.69 -2.62 -11.52
C PHE A 192 -21.40 -2.67 -12.32
N PHE A 193 -20.98 -1.52 -12.79
CA PHE A 193 -19.72 -1.35 -13.50
C PHE A 193 -18.94 -0.22 -12.82
N ASN A 194 -17.64 -0.39 -12.64
CA ASN A 194 -16.74 0.65 -12.20
C ASN A 194 -15.46 0.64 -13.03
N ALA A 195 -14.88 1.81 -13.22
CA ALA A 195 -13.59 1.98 -13.86
C ALA A 195 -12.79 3.05 -13.13
N ASP A 196 -11.52 2.75 -12.83
CA ASP A 196 -10.58 3.62 -12.16
C ASP A 196 -9.35 3.81 -13.05
N PHE A 197 -8.90 5.06 -13.19
CA PHE A 197 -7.66 5.41 -13.86
C PHE A 197 -6.87 6.35 -12.97
N LEU A 198 -5.61 6.02 -12.75
CA LEU A 198 -4.68 6.78 -11.94
C LEU A 198 -3.43 7.05 -12.75
N TYR A 199 -3.00 8.30 -12.78
CA TYR A 199 -1.72 8.70 -13.34
C TYR A 199 -0.95 9.45 -12.26
N ASN A 200 0.34 9.14 -12.12
CA ASN A 200 1.25 9.82 -11.24
C ASN A 200 2.56 10.11 -12.00
N GLN A 201 3.06 11.33 -11.84
CA GLN A 201 4.41 11.72 -12.27
C GLN A 201 5.11 12.36 -11.09
N GLU A 202 6.26 11.83 -10.72
CA GLU A 202 7.08 12.32 -9.61
C GLU A 202 8.41 12.86 -10.13
N LYS A 203 8.86 13.98 -9.55
CA LYS A 203 10.20 14.52 -9.71
C LYS A 203 10.84 14.60 -8.34
N ASN A 204 11.94 13.90 -8.15
CA ASN A 204 12.65 13.79 -6.90
C ASN A 204 14.06 14.34 -7.06
N ASN A 205 14.58 15.00 -6.04
CA ASN A 205 15.97 15.44 -6.00
C ASN A 205 16.93 14.32 -5.54
N LEU A 206 16.41 13.33 -4.83
CA LEU A 206 17.18 12.20 -4.33
C LEU A 206 16.80 10.92 -5.08
N LEU A 207 17.80 10.09 -5.34
CA LEU A 207 17.65 8.74 -5.87
C LEU A 207 18.00 7.73 -4.78
N MET A 208 17.21 6.68 -4.65
CA MET A 208 17.51 5.58 -3.76
C MET A 208 18.53 4.64 -4.40
N SER A 209 19.66 4.45 -3.72
CA SER A 209 20.64 3.41 -4.00
C SER A 209 20.38 2.19 -3.15
N GLN A 210 20.62 1.02 -3.73
CA GLN A 210 20.56 -0.26 -3.05
C GLN A 210 21.84 -1.04 -3.34
N ASP A 211 22.67 -1.20 -2.32
CA ASP A 211 23.89 -1.98 -2.39
C ASP A 211 23.68 -3.30 -1.66
N ALA A 212 23.67 -4.40 -2.41
CA ALA A 212 23.46 -5.73 -1.89
C ALA A 212 24.79 -6.45 -1.69
N SER A 213 25.12 -6.76 -0.43
CA SER A 213 26.11 -7.77 -0.08
C SER A 213 25.42 -9.13 0.11
N SER A 214 26.19 -10.19 0.32
CA SER A 214 25.64 -11.56 0.45
C SER A 214 24.60 -11.73 1.57
N THR A 215 24.63 -10.88 2.60
CA THR A 215 23.79 -11.01 3.79
C THR A 215 23.03 -9.74 4.15
N LEU A 216 23.42 -8.59 3.61
CA LEU A 216 22.93 -7.29 4.03
C LEU A 216 22.64 -6.40 2.81
N ILE A 217 21.53 -5.67 2.87
CA ILE A 217 21.17 -4.66 1.87
C ILE A 217 21.33 -3.29 2.52
N THR A 218 22.21 -2.47 1.98
CA THR A 218 22.33 -1.07 2.36
C THR A 218 21.49 -0.21 1.42
N MET A 219 20.51 0.50 1.98
CA MET A 219 19.70 1.46 1.25
C MET A 219 20.20 2.86 1.60
N SER A 220 20.70 3.59 0.62
CA SER A 220 21.13 4.96 0.77
C SER A 220 20.35 5.89 -0.17
N LYS A 221 20.28 7.16 0.18
CA LYS A 221 19.77 8.20 -0.70
C LYS A 221 20.93 9.04 -1.19
N ILE A 222 21.02 9.25 -2.48
CA ILE A 222 22.05 10.12 -3.08
C ILE A 222 21.39 11.29 -3.81
N TYR A 223 22.10 12.42 -3.93
CA TYR A 223 21.63 13.54 -4.73
C TYR A 223 21.76 13.19 -6.23
N ALA A 224 20.66 12.84 -6.83
CA ALA A 224 20.51 12.54 -8.25
C ALA A 224 19.08 12.83 -8.67
N PRO A 225 18.81 14.00 -9.28
CA PRO A 225 17.48 14.36 -9.74
C PRO A 225 16.93 13.33 -10.73
N ASN A 226 15.72 12.84 -10.47
CA ASN A 226 15.11 11.80 -11.27
C ASN A 226 13.62 12.05 -11.47
N THR A 227 13.04 11.34 -12.44
CA THR A 227 11.61 11.43 -12.74
C THR A 227 11.03 10.02 -12.81
N GLY A 228 10.03 9.75 -11.99
CA GLY A 228 9.19 8.56 -12.05
C GLY A 228 7.85 8.85 -12.71
N ARG A 229 7.28 7.87 -13.40
CA ARG A 229 5.93 7.92 -13.96
C ARG A 229 5.22 6.61 -13.71
N SER A 230 3.95 6.68 -13.38
CA SER A 230 3.12 5.48 -13.26
C SER A 230 1.70 5.74 -13.77
N PHE A 231 1.12 4.68 -14.29
CA PHE A 231 -0.27 4.63 -14.71
C PHE A 231 -0.90 3.34 -14.16
N MET A 232 -2.12 3.42 -13.66
CA MET A 232 -2.92 2.28 -13.27
C MET A 232 -4.33 2.45 -13.85
N GLY A 233 -4.82 1.42 -14.52
CA GLY A 233 -6.20 1.31 -14.96
C GLY A 233 -6.82 0.05 -14.38
N GLN A 234 -8.02 0.15 -13.83
CA GLN A 234 -8.78 -0.96 -13.29
C GLN A 234 -10.23 -0.85 -13.76
N VAL A 235 -10.81 -1.98 -14.12
CA VAL A 235 -12.23 -2.09 -14.48
C VAL A 235 -12.86 -3.24 -13.72
N GLY A 236 -14.10 -3.03 -13.27
CA GLY A 236 -14.87 -4.03 -12.54
C GLY A 236 -16.29 -4.13 -13.06
N VAL A 237 -16.77 -5.36 -13.17
CA VAL A 237 -18.17 -5.65 -13.50
C VAL A 237 -18.72 -6.61 -12.48
N THR A 238 -19.88 -6.29 -11.92
CA THR A 238 -20.59 -7.15 -10.97
C THR A 238 -22.02 -7.35 -11.45
N LYS A 239 -22.45 -8.61 -11.44
CA LYS A 239 -23.81 -9.02 -11.71
C LYS A 239 -24.33 -9.89 -10.58
N PHE A 240 -25.53 -9.60 -10.09
CA PHE A 240 -26.27 -10.52 -9.24
C PHE A 240 -27.38 -11.18 -10.05
N ILE A 241 -27.47 -12.51 -9.95
CA ILE A 241 -28.47 -13.36 -10.63
C ILE A 241 -29.41 -13.89 -9.56
N GLU A 242 -30.57 -13.26 -9.44
CA GLU A 242 -31.51 -13.47 -8.34
C GLU A 242 -32.07 -14.92 -8.27
N PRO A 243 -32.48 -15.57 -9.37
CA PRO A 243 -33.06 -16.91 -9.30
C PRO A 243 -32.16 -17.95 -8.64
N ILE A 244 -30.86 -17.83 -8.83
CA ILE A 244 -29.86 -18.74 -8.27
C ILE A 244 -29.04 -18.08 -7.15
N LYS A 245 -29.46 -16.90 -6.67
CA LYS A 245 -28.79 -16.11 -5.63
C LYS A 245 -27.27 -16.05 -5.81
N THR A 246 -26.86 -15.78 -7.04
CA THR A 246 -25.43 -15.82 -7.42
C THR A 246 -24.92 -14.43 -7.75
N LYS A 247 -23.84 -14.02 -7.08
CA LYS A 247 -23.08 -12.83 -7.40
C LYS A 247 -21.82 -13.22 -8.16
N ILE A 248 -21.62 -12.61 -9.32
CA ILE A 248 -20.41 -12.73 -10.12
C ILE A 248 -19.77 -11.36 -10.20
N SER A 249 -18.49 -11.26 -9.86
CA SER A 249 -17.70 -10.05 -10.04
C SER A 249 -16.41 -10.39 -10.81
N LEU A 250 -16.12 -9.60 -11.84
CA LEU A 250 -14.92 -9.71 -12.63
C LEU A 250 -14.18 -8.39 -12.54
N ASN A 251 -12.97 -8.40 -12.01
CA ASN A 251 -12.11 -7.23 -11.96
C ASN A 251 -10.87 -7.48 -12.78
N GLY A 252 -10.49 -6.49 -13.60
CA GLY A 252 -9.28 -6.53 -14.41
C GLY A 252 -8.51 -5.23 -14.24
N GLY A 253 -7.19 -5.31 -14.21
CA GLY A 253 -6.33 -4.15 -14.04
C GLY A 253 -5.05 -4.25 -14.85
N TYR A 254 -4.53 -3.08 -15.20
CA TYR A 254 -3.23 -2.90 -15.78
C TYR A 254 -2.48 -1.82 -15.04
N GLN A 255 -1.23 -2.07 -14.73
CA GLN A 255 -0.33 -1.10 -14.12
C GLN A 255 0.95 -1.02 -14.94
N TRP A 256 1.41 0.21 -15.14
CA TRP A 256 2.69 0.53 -15.75
C TRP A 256 3.42 1.53 -14.87
N LYS A 257 4.72 1.30 -14.66
CA LYS A 257 5.59 2.19 -13.90
C LYS A 257 6.95 2.25 -14.57
N ARG A 258 7.49 3.46 -14.69
CA ARG A 258 8.85 3.71 -15.17
C ARG A 258 9.57 4.57 -14.15
N GLN A 259 10.72 4.14 -13.69
CA GLN A 259 11.48 4.80 -12.64
C GLN A 259 12.96 4.48 -12.77
N THR A 260 13.80 5.42 -12.30
CA THR A 260 15.24 5.22 -12.19
C THR A 260 15.57 4.64 -10.80
N THR A 261 16.56 3.77 -10.75
CA THR A 261 17.16 3.23 -9.51
C THR A 261 18.66 3.18 -9.66
N LEU A 262 19.37 3.21 -8.54
CA LEU A 262 20.80 2.95 -8.47
C LEU A 262 21.01 1.63 -7.73
N GLN A 263 21.78 0.74 -8.31
CA GLN A 263 22.12 -0.53 -7.69
C GLN A 263 23.60 -0.86 -7.90
N ASN A 264 24.33 -1.07 -6.82
CA ASN A 264 25.78 -1.32 -6.85
C ASN A 264 26.50 -0.31 -7.78
N ASP A 265 26.23 0.98 -7.58
CA ASP A 265 26.75 2.12 -8.37
C ASP A 265 26.33 2.18 -9.84
N PHE A 266 25.45 1.28 -10.30
CA PHE A 266 24.89 1.35 -11.65
C PHE A 266 23.52 2.00 -11.62
N GLN A 267 23.45 3.19 -12.22
CA GLN A 267 22.16 3.85 -12.45
C GLN A 267 21.48 3.21 -13.65
N GLN A 268 20.26 2.71 -13.44
CA GLN A 268 19.47 2.10 -14.50
C GLN A 268 18.01 2.52 -14.42
N GLU A 269 17.39 2.58 -15.56
CA GLU A 269 15.96 2.78 -15.67
C GLU A 269 15.26 1.42 -15.74
N TYR A 270 14.19 1.26 -15.00
CA TYR A 270 13.36 0.06 -15.10
C TYR A 270 11.92 0.42 -15.45
N THR A 271 11.33 -0.45 -16.24
CA THR A 271 9.90 -0.42 -16.56
C THR A 271 9.24 -1.66 -15.97
N TRP A 272 8.22 -1.42 -15.16
CA TRP A 272 7.39 -2.44 -14.56
C TRP A 272 5.99 -2.39 -15.19
N LYS A 273 5.49 -3.52 -15.69
CA LYS A 273 4.14 -3.68 -16.24
C LYS A 273 3.49 -4.86 -15.56
N SER A 274 2.24 -4.72 -15.15
CA SER A 274 1.49 -5.83 -14.55
C SER A 274 0.06 -5.82 -15.05
N TRP A 275 -0.42 -7.01 -15.41
CA TRP A 275 -1.82 -7.30 -15.66
C TRP A 275 -2.35 -8.15 -14.53
N ALA A 276 -3.51 -7.81 -14.02
CA ALA A 276 -4.19 -8.58 -13.00
C ALA A 276 -5.64 -8.85 -13.43
N PHE A 277 -6.13 -10.04 -13.13
CA PHE A 277 -7.52 -10.43 -13.33
C PHE A 277 -8.01 -11.19 -12.09
N SER A 278 -9.13 -10.75 -11.51
CA SER A 278 -9.66 -11.30 -10.27
C SER A 278 -11.15 -11.63 -10.42
N PRO A 279 -11.48 -12.86 -10.81
CA PRO A 279 -12.85 -13.36 -10.81
C PRO A 279 -13.28 -13.71 -9.37
N TYR A 280 -14.48 -13.31 -9.02
CA TYR A 280 -15.13 -13.66 -7.78
C TYR A 280 -16.55 -14.17 -8.04
N LEU A 281 -16.91 -15.28 -7.43
CA LEU A 281 -18.24 -15.85 -7.49
C LEU A 281 -18.67 -16.26 -6.09
N THR A 282 -19.90 -15.90 -5.70
CA THR A 282 -20.56 -16.48 -4.54
C THR A 282 -21.98 -16.86 -4.93
N SER A 283 -22.38 -18.06 -4.60
CA SER A 283 -23.67 -18.64 -5.02
C SER A 283 -24.31 -19.37 -3.86
N GLN A 284 -25.59 -19.11 -3.63
CA GLN A 284 -26.44 -19.83 -2.68
C GLN A 284 -27.74 -20.28 -3.40
N PRO A 285 -27.63 -21.23 -4.35
CA PRO A 285 -28.78 -21.61 -5.19
C PRO A 285 -29.95 -22.19 -4.38
N CYS A 286 -29.66 -22.72 -3.21
CA CYS A 286 -30.67 -23.19 -2.26
C CYS A 286 -30.19 -22.96 -0.81
N LYS A 287 -31.06 -23.20 0.16
CA LYS A 287 -30.73 -23.03 1.59
C LYS A 287 -29.69 -24.04 2.11
N TYR A 288 -29.37 -25.05 1.34
CA TYR A 288 -28.47 -26.13 1.74
C TYR A 288 -27.05 -26.00 1.25
N VAL A 289 -26.81 -25.15 0.25
CA VAL A 289 -25.51 -25.09 -0.45
C VAL A 289 -25.07 -23.64 -0.61
N GLU A 290 -23.86 -23.35 -0.18
CA GLU A 290 -23.15 -22.08 -0.46
C GLU A 290 -21.79 -22.40 -1.08
N LEU A 291 -21.51 -21.81 -2.23
CA LEU A 291 -20.25 -21.93 -2.96
C LEU A 291 -19.62 -20.56 -3.12
N THR A 292 -18.36 -20.45 -2.78
CA THR A 292 -17.56 -19.22 -3.03
C THR A 292 -16.29 -19.59 -3.80
N TYR A 293 -16.02 -18.83 -4.84
CA TYR A 293 -14.75 -18.88 -5.57
C TYR A 293 -14.13 -17.48 -5.59
N ASN A 294 -12.85 -17.39 -5.27
CA ASN A 294 -12.04 -16.20 -5.40
C ASN A 294 -10.75 -16.55 -6.15
N GLY A 295 -10.59 -15.99 -7.35
CA GLY A 295 -9.43 -16.17 -8.19
C GLY A 295 -8.60 -14.90 -8.27
N MET A 296 -7.30 -15.05 -8.43
CA MET A 296 -6.38 -13.97 -8.80
C MET A 296 -5.36 -14.51 -9.81
N PHE A 297 -5.20 -13.81 -10.90
CA PHE A 297 -4.20 -14.06 -11.93
C PHE A 297 -3.43 -12.76 -12.13
N ALA A 298 -2.12 -12.79 -12.00
CA ALA A 298 -1.28 -11.64 -12.23
C ALA A 298 -0.06 -12.04 -13.07
N LYS A 299 0.18 -11.29 -14.14
CA LYS A 299 1.40 -11.42 -14.95
C LYS A 299 2.15 -10.09 -14.87
N THR A 300 3.37 -10.15 -14.37
CA THR A 300 4.25 -8.99 -14.20
C THR A 300 5.43 -9.12 -15.14
N TYR A 301 5.78 -8.02 -15.79
CA TYR A 301 6.95 -7.86 -16.64
C TYR A 301 7.84 -6.78 -16.02
N LEU A 302 9.08 -7.12 -15.81
CA LEU A 302 10.11 -6.20 -15.35
C LEU A 302 11.19 -6.11 -16.42
N SER A 303 11.39 -4.91 -16.94
CA SER A 303 12.34 -4.63 -18.01
C SER A 303 13.34 -3.59 -17.55
N THR A 304 14.61 -3.90 -17.68
CA THR A 304 15.74 -2.98 -17.54
C THR A 304 16.51 -2.95 -18.85
N GLU A 305 17.55 -2.14 -18.96
CA GLU A 305 18.44 -2.12 -20.12
C GLU A 305 19.11 -3.48 -20.36
N TYR A 306 19.41 -4.22 -19.29
CA TYR A 306 20.19 -5.45 -19.34
C TYR A 306 19.35 -6.73 -19.17
N GLN A 307 18.13 -6.63 -18.68
CA GLN A 307 17.37 -7.82 -18.30
C GLN A 307 15.86 -7.62 -18.50
N ASN A 308 15.21 -8.66 -19.02
CA ASN A 308 13.77 -8.75 -19.14
C ASN A 308 13.26 -9.98 -18.42
N ASN A 309 12.49 -9.77 -17.36
CA ASN A 309 11.91 -10.84 -16.58
C ASN A 309 10.38 -10.78 -16.64
N SER A 310 9.75 -11.93 -16.57
CA SER A 310 8.30 -12.03 -16.44
C SER A 310 7.91 -13.07 -15.41
N TYR A 311 6.86 -12.78 -14.64
CA TYR A 311 6.44 -13.61 -13.52
C TYR A 311 4.93 -13.80 -13.55
N LEU A 312 4.48 -15.03 -13.43
CA LEU A 312 3.08 -15.39 -13.31
C LEU A 312 2.78 -15.79 -11.86
N SER A 313 1.76 -15.17 -11.29
CA SER A 313 1.19 -15.54 -9.99
C SER A 313 -0.28 -15.88 -10.16
N GLN A 314 -0.71 -16.98 -9.57
CA GLN A 314 -2.10 -17.43 -9.59
C GLN A 314 -2.49 -17.85 -8.19
N GLN A 315 -3.68 -17.44 -7.77
CA GLN A 315 -4.30 -17.91 -6.54
C GLN A 315 -5.76 -18.30 -6.82
N HIS A 316 -6.15 -19.44 -6.31
CA HIS A 316 -7.50 -19.96 -6.41
C HIS A 316 -7.97 -20.39 -5.03
N LYS A 317 -8.99 -19.73 -4.51
CA LYS A 317 -9.64 -20.11 -3.27
C LYS A 317 -11.08 -20.54 -3.56
N VAL A 318 -11.38 -21.78 -3.28
CA VAL A 318 -12.72 -22.35 -3.39
C VAL A 318 -13.21 -22.71 -2.00
N SER A 319 -14.42 -22.34 -1.66
CA SER A 319 -15.07 -22.75 -0.41
C SER A 319 -16.46 -23.28 -0.71
N LEU A 320 -16.77 -24.45 -0.18
CA LEU A 320 -18.07 -25.08 -0.26
C LEU A 320 -18.60 -25.29 1.15
N LYS A 321 -19.85 -24.86 1.38
CA LYS A 321 -20.55 -25.06 2.63
C LYS A 321 -21.87 -25.76 2.37
N LEU A 322 -22.09 -26.89 3.05
CA LEU A 322 -23.29 -27.68 2.97
C LEU A 322 -24.04 -27.65 4.30
N MET A 323 -25.32 -27.42 4.25
CA MET A 323 -26.23 -27.33 5.41
C MET A 323 -27.43 -28.24 5.19
N PRO A 324 -27.25 -29.59 5.22
CA PRO A 324 -28.30 -30.54 4.81
C PRO A 324 -29.52 -30.53 5.72
N PHE A 325 -29.35 -30.17 6.99
CA PHE A 325 -30.44 -30.05 7.97
C PHE A 325 -30.09 -28.98 9.02
N ASP A 326 -31.07 -28.55 9.78
CA ASP A 326 -30.93 -27.48 10.75
C ASP A 326 -29.87 -27.81 11.81
N GLY A 327 -28.95 -26.83 12.00
CA GLY A 327 -27.87 -26.92 12.95
C GLY A 327 -26.63 -27.67 12.45
N PHE A 328 -26.68 -28.43 11.36
CA PHE A 328 -25.52 -29.11 10.79
C PHE A 328 -24.88 -28.29 9.68
N THR A 329 -23.56 -28.20 9.70
CA THR A 329 -22.79 -27.56 8.66
C THR A 329 -21.55 -28.41 8.37
N PHE A 330 -21.34 -28.70 7.09
CA PHE A 330 -20.07 -29.17 6.55
C PHE A 330 -19.48 -28.05 5.73
N ASP A 331 -18.24 -27.69 5.99
CA ASP A 331 -17.48 -26.71 5.22
C ASP A 331 -16.15 -27.31 4.75
N THR A 332 -15.78 -26.98 3.54
CA THR A 332 -14.47 -27.32 2.99
C THR A 332 -13.93 -26.14 2.20
N SER A 333 -12.62 -25.91 2.29
CA SER A 333 -11.95 -24.89 1.51
C SER A 333 -10.63 -25.40 0.96
N ALA A 334 -10.38 -25.05 -0.30
CA ALA A 334 -9.11 -25.28 -0.97
C ALA A 334 -8.49 -23.94 -1.34
N ASP A 335 -7.23 -23.74 -0.99
CA ASP A 335 -6.42 -22.57 -1.39
C ASP A 335 -5.21 -23.08 -2.16
N ILE A 336 -5.15 -22.72 -3.44
CA ILE A 336 -4.09 -23.14 -4.36
C ILE A 336 -3.37 -21.88 -4.82
N VAL A 337 -2.07 -21.78 -4.49
CA VAL A 337 -1.21 -20.68 -4.88
C VAL A 337 -0.09 -21.21 -5.77
N LYS A 338 0.01 -20.67 -6.97
CA LYS A 338 1.11 -20.97 -7.89
C LYS A 338 1.88 -19.68 -8.16
N ASN A 339 3.17 -19.68 -7.83
CA ASN A 339 4.08 -18.59 -8.07
C ASN A 339 5.24 -19.06 -8.96
N GLU A 340 5.50 -18.30 -10.01
CA GLU A 340 6.70 -18.43 -10.83
C GLU A 340 7.86 -17.78 -10.06
N LEU A 341 8.88 -18.55 -9.70
CA LEU A 341 10.06 -18.06 -8.95
C LEU A 341 11.15 -17.54 -9.89
N THR A 342 11.32 -18.20 -11.03
CA THR A 342 12.16 -17.79 -12.15
C THR A 342 11.45 -18.19 -13.43
N LYS A 343 11.99 -17.84 -14.59
CA LYS A 343 11.40 -18.13 -15.91
C LYS A 343 11.00 -19.62 -16.09
N ASP A 344 11.77 -20.54 -15.47
CA ASP A 344 11.60 -21.98 -15.66
C ASP A 344 11.22 -22.72 -14.36
N VAL A 345 11.10 -22.01 -13.25
CA VAL A 345 10.81 -22.61 -11.93
C VAL A 345 9.54 -22.01 -11.35
N SER A 346 8.54 -22.83 -11.20
CA SER A 346 7.31 -22.47 -10.49
C SER A 346 7.12 -23.32 -9.23
N LYS A 347 6.55 -22.75 -8.18
CA LYS A 347 6.17 -23.45 -6.97
C LYS A 347 4.68 -23.36 -6.74
N THR A 348 4.06 -24.51 -6.53
CA THR A 348 2.64 -24.61 -6.20
C THR A 348 2.50 -25.04 -4.75
N MET A 349 1.64 -24.34 -4.02
CA MET A 349 1.18 -24.70 -2.70
C MET A 349 -0.31 -24.99 -2.75
N SER A 350 -0.75 -26.06 -2.11
CA SER A 350 -2.16 -26.39 -1.99
C SER A 350 -2.50 -26.68 -0.53
N LEU A 351 -3.45 -25.94 0.01
CA LEU A 351 -4.02 -26.16 1.33
C LEU A 351 -5.45 -26.64 1.18
N LEU A 352 -5.84 -27.66 1.93
CA LEU A 352 -7.18 -28.18 1.97
C LEU A 352 -7.60 -28.29 3.43
N ASP A 353 -8.71 -27.64 3.76
CA ASP A 353 -9.32 -27.65 5.08
C ASP A 353 -10.73 -28.21 5.00
N MET A 354 -11.17 -28.94 6.02
CA MET A 354 -12.52 -29.45 6.17
C MET A 354 -13.01 -29.24 7.59
N GLY A 355 -14.27 -28.87 7.74
CA GLY A 355 -14.93 -28.66 9.01
C GLY A 355 -16.31 -29.31 9.05
N LEU A 356 -16.64 -29.87 10.21
CA LEU A 356 -17.98 -30.34 10.55
C LEU A 356 -18.44 -29.58 11.78
N SER A 357 -19.64 -29.03 11.76
CA SER A 357 -20.18 -28.41 12.97
C SER A 357 -21.66 -28.75 13.13
N TYR A 358 -22.05 -28.95 14.39
CA TYR A 358 -23.44 -29.15 14.76
C TYR A 358 -23.82 -28.21 15.89
N ARG A 359 -24.89 -27.46 15.70
CA ARG A 359 -25.44 -26.54 16.69
C ARG A 359 -26.82 -27.01 17.11
N LYS A 360 -27.02 -27.17 18.41
CA LYS A 360 -28.34 -27.45 19.00
C LYS A 360 -28.54 -26.51 20.20
N LYS A 361 -29.56 -25.66 20.11
CA LYS A 361 -29.82 -24.63 21.14
C LYS A 361 -28.56 -23.81 21.48
N ALA A 362 -28.15 -23.79 22.73
CA ALA A 362 -27.01 -23.05 23.24
C ALA A 362 -25.65 -23.72 22.99
N MET A 363 -25.60 -24.95 22.49
CA MET A 363 -24.37 -25.70 22.30
C MET A 363 -24.02 -25.81 20.81
N LYS A 364 -22.75 -25.53 20.47
CA LYS A 364 -22.16 -25.81 19.15
C LYS A 364 -20.90 -26.67 19.35
N ILE A 365 -20.85 -27.79 18.66
CA ILE A 365 -19.67 -28.65 18.57
C ILE A 365 -19.14 -28.53 17.16
N SER A 366 -17.82 -28.33 17.00
CA SER A 366 -17.14 -28.33 15.70
C SER A 366 -15.92 -29.22 15.74
N PHE A 367 -15.65 -29.87 14.62
CA PHE A 367 -14.47 -30.67 14.35
C PHE A 367 -13.86 -30.18 13.04
N ASP A 368 -12.65 -29.63 13.12
CA ASP A 368 -11.96 -29.03 11.99
C ASP A 368 -10.65 -29.79 11.73
N ILE A 369 -10.40 -30.15 10.49
CA ILE A 369 -9.14 -30.70 10.00
C ILE A 369 -8.54 -29.67 9.08
N ARG A 370 -7.42 -29.10 9.48
CA ARG A 370 -6.67 -28.09 8.73
C ARG A 370 -5.47 -28.69 8.05
N ASN A 371 -5.12 -28.15 6.90
CA ASN A 371 -3.96 -28.57 6.11
C ASN A 371 -3.95 -30.11 5.89
N ILE A 372 -5.05 -30.66 5.37
CA ILE A 372 -5.23 -32.10 5.13
C ILE A 372 -4.11 -32.67 4.26
N LEU A 373 -3.62 -31.88 3.30
CA LEU A 373 -2.52 -32.24 2.40
C LEU A 373 -1.14 -32.24 3.08
N ASN A 374 -1.07 -31.84 4.35
CA ASN A 374 0.15 -31.76 5.17
C ASN A 374 1.26 -30.95 4.51
N GLN A 375 0.90 -29.83 3.89
CA GLN A 375 1.87 -28.91 3.31
C GLN A 375 2.72 -28.27 4.41
N ARG A 376 4.04 -28.46 4.38
CA ARG A 376 4.96 -28.00 5.44
C ARG A 376 5.77 -26.77 5.08
N GLN A 377 5.76 -26.38 3.82
CA GLN A 377 6.54 -25.25 3.32
C GLN A 377 5.67 -24.37 2.42
N TYR A 378 5.81 -23.07 2.60
CA TYR A 378 5.29 -22.06 1.73
C TYR A 378 6.43 -21.16 1.24
N ALA A 379 6.57 -21.03 -0.06
CA ALA A 379 7.52 -20.11 -0.63
C ALA A 379 6.79 -19.14 -1.56
N TYR A 380 7.14 -17.88 -1.44
CA TYR A 380 6.73 -16.86 -2.39
C TYR A 380 7.89 -15.95 -2.72
N THR A 381 7.82 -15.33 -3.89
CA THR A 381 8.83 -14.39 -4.36
C THR A 381 8.21 -13.03 -4.53
N ILE A 382 8.87 -12.01 -3.98
CA ILE A 382 8.56 -10.60 -4.23
C ILE A 382 9.63 -10.05 -5.17
N TYR A 383 9.15 -9.40 -6.22
CA TYR A 383 9.99 -8.70 -7.18
C TYR A 383 9.91 -7.20 -6.89
N ASN A 384 11.02 -6.60 -6.49
CA ASN A 384 11.12 -5.19 -6.18
C ASN A 384 12.21 -4.56 -7.05
N SER A 385 11.82 -3.74 -8.00
CA SER A 385 12.72 -3.12 -8.97
C SER A 385 13.60 -4.17 -9.67
N VAL A 386 14.85 -4.24 -9.26
CA VAL A 386 15.88 -5.16 -9.79
C VAL A 386 16.18 -6.31 -8.84
N ASN A 387 15.58 -6.34 -7.65
CA ASN A 387 15.81 -7.36 -6.64
C ASN A 387 14.69 -8.39 -6.62
N THR A 388 15.08 -9.63 -6.38
CA THR A 388 14.17 -10.76 -6.20
C THR A 388 14.34 -11.32 -4.80
N PHE A 389 13.30 -11.27 -3.99
CA PHE A 389 13.31 -11.81 -2.63
C PHE A 389 12.44 -13.05 -2.58
N THR A 390 13.05 -14.19 -2.27
CA THR A 390 12.29 -15.42 -2.04
C THR A 390 12.20 -15.72 -0.55
N TYR A 391 10.98 -15.79 -0.07
CA TYR A 391 10.67 -16.10 1.33
C TYR A 391 10.20 -17.54 1.44
N ASN A 392 10.80 -18.27 2.37
CA ASN A 392 10.40 -19.63 2.69
C ASN A 392 9.88 -19.66 4.14
N TYR A 393 8.64 -20.09 4.31
CA TYR A 393 8.01 -20.24 5.62
C TYR A 393 7.74 -21.71 5.92
N LEU A 394 7.99 -22.10 7.16
CA LEU A 394 7.51 -23.37 7.67
C LEU A 394 6.04 -23.21 8.08
N LEU A 395 5.19 -24.07 7.53
CA LEU A 395 3.79 -24.16 7.89
C LEU A 395 3.59 -25.21 8.96
N ARG A 396 2.60 -25.00 9.83
CA ARG A 396 2.11 -26.08 10.70
C ARG A 396 1.59 -27.20 9.83
N GLY A 397 1.92 -28.43 10.21
CA GLY A 397 1.42 -29.60 9.54
C GLY A 397 -0.10 -29.75 9.69
N ARG A 398 -0.58 -30.96 9.41
CA ARG A 398 -2.01 -31.30 9.61
C ARG A 398 -2.39 -31.12 11.07
N GLU A 399 -3.51 -30.43 11.32
CA GLU A 399 -4.07 -30.19 12.65
C GLU A 399 -5.52 -30.66 12.69
N CYS A 400 -5.89 -31.31 13.79
CA CYS A 400 -7.27 -31.65 14.10
C CYS A 400 -7.69 -30.85 15.35
N VAL A 401 -8.75 -30.09 15.23
CA VAL A 401 -9.24 -29.22 16.29
C VAL A 401 -10.69 -29.58 16.61
N CYS A 402 -10.98 -29.92 17.85
CA CYS A 402 -12.34 -30.07 18.34
C CYS A 402 -12.68 -28.88 19.25
N THR A 403 -13.80 -28.24 18.98
CA THR A 403 -14.24 -27.05 19.74
C THR A 403 -15.68 -27.25 20.21
N VAL A 404 -15.90 -27.04 21.50
CA VAL A 404 -17.24 -27.00 22.11
C VAL A 404 -17.50 -25.58 22.59
N LYS A 405 -18.55 -24.95 22.05
CA LYS A 405 -18.96 -23.59 22.44
C LYS A 405 -20.32 -23.65 23.09
N LEU A 406 -20.42 -23.15 24.33
CA LEU A 406 -21.66 -22.94 25.05
C LEU A 406 -21.98 -21.45 25.06
N THR A 407 -23.20 -21.08 24.66
CA THR A 407 -23.70 -19.70 24.70
C THR A 407 -24.74 -19.65 25.81
N MET A 408 -24.41 -18.94 26.89
CA MET A 408 -25.34 -18.67 28.00
C MET A 408 -26.31 -17.57 27.59
#